data_afd8ac2687def23e259b0a5cfb3b7b6f
#
_entry.id   afd8ac2687def23e259b0a5cfb3b7b6f
#
_cell.length_a   1.000
_cell.length_b   1.000
_cell.length_c   1.000
_cell.angle_alpha   90.00
_cell.angle_beta   90.00
_cell.angle_gamma   90.00
#
_symmetry.space_group_name_H-M   'P 1'
#
loop_
_entity.id
_entity.type
_entity.pdbx_description
1 polymer ?
#
loop_
_entity_poly.entity_id
_entity_poly.type
_entity_poly.pdbx_seq_one_letter_code
_entity_poly.pdbx_strand_id
1 'polypeptide(L)'
;MPKIRQARIVLGANYGDEGKGTIVAKYSKEDGEVLNILTNGGAQRGHTVVTNDTVHTFHHFGSGTLSGAATYCSRFFILNPMEFRKEWNSLVIKPKVFRDTRCKWTVPFDMIANTITEQLKGTHGSCRMGVWNTILRNKEMNFISFDDFNSLPYSGKLVILEDIKKWYERRIPVPDEWKGIWNSPFLITNFMDDCTFMLQNTIPAYGTKDEFVKYDGIIFENGQGLLLTDRGKDTYDTTPSNTGVHDALCVLKESGLDKYTLTAHYVTRPYLTRHGDGLLKDETSMKTISSYISEDGCNNYNEGQGDFRYGKLDIKELKRRIEGDAGNLNYKVELTHCDEMDRTDEFKKTFGNIGITDSPVV
;
A
#
# COMPACT_ATOMS: atom_id res chain seq x y z
N MET A 1 -10.91 34.26 -4.81
CA MET A 1 -10.67 33.80 -3.43
C MET A 1 -9.60 32.73 -3.52
N PRO A 2 -8.62 32.66 -2.60
CA PRO A 2 -7.68 31.55 -2.61
C PRO A 2 -8.48 30.24 -2.48
N LYS A 3 -8.24 29.30 -3.39
CA LYS A 3 -8.86 27.98 -3.36
C LYS A 3 -8.49 27.32 -2.02
N ILE A 4 -9.47 26.88 -1.23
CA ILE A 4 -9.21 26.20 0.05
C ILE A 4 -8.48 24.91 -0.30
N ARG A 5 -7.21 24.81 0.06
CA ARG A 5 -6.41 23.61 -0.17
C ARG A 5 -6.76 22.58 0.89
N GLN A 6 -7.06 21.36 0.46
CA GLN A 6 -7.42 20.25 1.33
C GLN A 6 -6.35 19.18 1.33
N ALA A 7 -6.11 18.59 2.50
CA ALA A 7 -5.32 17.38 2.64
C ALA A 7 -6.21 16.26 3.22
N ARG A 8 -6.20 15.09 2.60
CA ARG A 8 -6.97 13.92 3.00
C ARG A 8 -6.03 12.78 3.34
N ILE A 9 -6.34 12.02 4.38
CA ILE A 9 -5.68 10.74 4.66
C ILE A 9 -6.72 9.66 4.39
N VAL A 10 -6.53 8.84 3.37
CA VAL A 10 -7.43 7.72 3.03
C VAL A 10 -6.80 6.43 3.52
N LEU A 11 -7.46 5.75 4.45
CA LEU A 11 -6.94 4.55 5.11
C LEU A 11 -8.03 3.51 5.37
N GLY A 12 -7.63 2.23 5.40
CA GLY A 12 -8.53 1.12 5.69
C GLY A 12 -8.80 1.02 7.19
N ALA A 13 -10.07 0.92 7.57
CA ALA A 13 -10.46 0.87 8.98
C ALA A 13 -10.32 -0.54 9.61
N ASN A 14 -10.15 -1.59 8.80
CA ASN A 14 -10.11 -2.99 9.25
C ASN A 14 -8.81 -3.71 8.79
N TYR A 15 -8.92 -4.78 7.96
CA TYR A 15 -7.77 -5.58 7.52
C TYR A 15 -7.21 -5.18 6.14
N GLY A 16 -7.78 -4.20 5.45
CA GLY A 16 -7.53 -3.88 4.04
C GLY A 16 -8.71 -4.31 3.15
N ASP A 17 -8.60 -4.10 1.86
CA ASP A 17 -9.61 -4.49 0.85
C ASP A 17 -11.00 -3.84 1.05
N GLU A 18 -11.02 -2.65 1.67
CA GLU A 18 -12.24 -1.89 1.92
C GLU A 18 -12.62 -0.93 0.78
N GLY A 19 -11.89 -0.93 -0.36
CA GLY A 19 -12.18 -0.03 -1.47
C GLY A 19 -11.49 1.34 -1.38
N LYS A 20 -10.34 1.43 -0.73
CA LYS A 20 -9.53 2.67 -0.62
C LYS A 20 -9.22 3.29 -1.97
N GLY A 21 -8.86 2.48 -2.97
CA GLY A 21 -8.58 2.95 -4.33
C GLY A 21 -9.73 3.74 -4.94
N THR A 22 -10.96 3.26 -4.79
CA THR A 22 -12.17 3.93 -5.26
C THR A 22 -12.35 5.30 -4.60
N ILE A 23 -12.13 5.39 -3.29
CA ILE A 23 -12.25 6.65 -2.54
C ILE A 23 -11.16 7.65 -2.94
N VAL A 24 -9.91 7.18 -3.11
CA VAL A 24 -8.80 8.03 -3.61
C VAL A 24 -9.09 8.53 -5.02
N ALA A 25 -9.53 7.65 -5.93
CA ALA A 25 -9.88 8.04 -7.30
C ALA A 25 -11.02 9.05 -7.35
N LYS A 26 -12.05 8.89 -6.50
CA LYS A 26 -13.15 9.84 -6.34
C LYS A 26 -12.63 11.23 -5.96
N TYR A 27 -11.89 11.33 -4.87
CA TYR A 27 -11.37 12.61 -4.40
C TYR A 27 -10.34 13.23 -5.36
N SER A 28 -9.58 12.40 -6.08
CA SER A 28 -8.66 12.90 -7.12
C SER A 28 -9.38 13.57 -8.28
N LYS A 29 -10.64 13.21 -8.56
CA LYS A 29 -11.47 13.92 -9.55
C LYS A 29 -12.07 15.21 -9.00
N GLU A 30 -12.41 15.23 -7.70
CA GLU A 30 -13.10 16.36 -7.06
C GLU A 30 -12.15 17.52 -6.72
N ASP A 31 -10.90 17.23 -6.33
CA ASP A 31 -9.98 18.20 -5.72
C ASP A 31 -9.11 18.96 -6.74
N GLY A 32 -9.23 18.71 -8.06
CA GLY A 32 -8.48 19.41 -9.11
C GLY A 32 -7.12 18.77 -9.39
N GLU A 33 -6.02 19.56 -9.40
CA GLU A 33 -4.68 19.00 -9.52
C GLU A 33 -4.26 18.36 -8.19
N VAL A 34 -4.12 17.03 -8.17
CA VAL A 34 -3.90 16.24 -6.95
C VAL A 34 -2.53 15.59 -6.95
N LEU A 35 -1.91 15.59 -5.76
CA LEU A 35 -0.75 14.76 -5.43
C LEU A 35 -1.20 13.60 -4.53
N ASN A 36 -1.13 12.37 -5.02
CA ASN A 36 -1.30 11.18 -4.20
C ASN A 36 0.02 10.83 -3.51
N ILE A 37 0.02 10.74 -2.19
CA ILE A 37 1.19 10.40 -1.38
C ILE A 37 1.04 8.98 -0.84
N LEU A 38 1.91 8.08 -1.28
CA LEU A 38 1.99 6.72 -0.77
C LEU A 38 2.72 6.74 0.57
N THR A 39 1.99 6.47 1.66
CA THR A 39 2.49 6.71 3.01
C THR A 39 3.17 5.52 3.65
N ASN A 40 2.81 4.28 3.29
CA ASN A 40 3.33 3.09 3.94
C ASN A 40 3.31 1.87 3.02
N GLY A 41 3.93 0.80 3.46
CA GLY A 41 3.97 -0.45 2.70
C GLY A 41 4.91 -0.37 1.49
N GLY A 42 4.55 -1.06 0.43
CA GLY A 42 5.29 -1.16 -0.84
C GLY A 42 4.41 -1.85 -1.88
N ALA A 43 5.00 -2.62 -2.80
CA ALA A 43 4.30 -3.29 -3.89
C ALA A 43 3.25 -4.34 -3.44
N GLN A 44 3.21 -4.72 -2.16
CA GLN A 44 2.17 -5.62 -1.63
C GLN A 44 0.79 -4.97 -1.54
N ARG A 45 0.67 -3.65 -1.69
CA ARG A 45 -0.64 -3.01 -1.78
C ARG A 45 -1.27 -3.35 -3.14
N GLY A 46 -2.59 -3.47 -3.16
CA GLY A 46 -3.38 -3.64 -4.36
C GLY A 46 -4.64 -2.78 -4.25
N HIS A 47 -4.66 -1.63 -4.94
CA HIS A 47 -5.81 -0.72 -4.90
C HIS A 47 -6.47 -0.67 -6.26
N THR A 48 -7.54 -1.44 -6.41
CA THR A 48 -8.27 -1.51 -7.68
C THR A 48 -9.14 -0.27 -7.86
N VAL A 49 -9.06 0.29 -9.05
CA VAL A 49 -9.91 1.37 -9.53
C VAL A 49 -10.58 0.92 -10.82
N VAL A 50 -11.90 1.05 -10.83
CA VAL A 50 -12.74 0.75 -11.98
C VAL A 50 -13.26 2.06 -12.57
N THR A 51 -13.08 2.23 -13.86
CA THR A 51 -13.67 3.30 -14.65
C THR A 51 -14.48 2.69 -15.80
N ASN A 52 -15.22 3.50 -16.54
CA ASN A 52 -16.00 2.99 -17.67
C ASN A 52 -15.18 2.19 -18.70
N ASP A 53 -13.90 2.53 -18.84
CA ASP A 53 -13.04 2.01 -19.90
C ASP A 53 -11.87 1.16 -19.39
N THR A 54 -11.63 1.14 -18.08
CA THR A 54 -10.39 0.54 -17.54
C THR A 54 -10.59 0.02 -16.12
N VAL A 55 -10.08 -1.17 -15.87
CA VAL A 55 -9.86 -1.72 -14.53
C VAL A 55 -8.35 -1.79 -14.29
N HIS A 56 -7.86 -1.16 -13.23
CA HIS A 56 -6.44 -1.20 -12.89
C HIS A 56 -6.23 -1.36 -11.39
N THR A 57 -5.30 -2.25 -11.00
CA THR A 57 -4.88 -2.43 -9.61
C THR A 57 -3.53 -1.75 -9.40
N PHE A 58 -3.54 -0.69 -8.60
CA PHE A 58 -2.37 0.12 -8.31
C PHE A 58 -1.52 -0.48 -7.20
N HIS A 59 -0.22 -0.61 -7.44
CA HIS A 59 0.80 -1.08 -6.51
C HIS A 59 1.82 0.01 -6.16
N HIS A 60 2.41 0.65 -7.18
CA HIS A 60 3.44 1.70 -7.05
C HIS A 60 2.93 3.10 -7.33
N PHE A 61 1.75 3.23 -7.90
CA PHE A 61 1.19 4.53 -8.25
C PHE A 61 -0.03 4.84 -7.39
N GLY A 62 -0.31 6.13 -7.22
CA GLY A 62 -1.51 6.57 -6.52
C GLY A 62 -2.77 6.20 -7.31
N SER A 63 -3.83 5.81 -6.61
CA SER A 63 -5.09 5.41 -7.22
C SER A 63 -5.78 6.51 -8.01
N GLY A 64 -5.37 7.77 -7.86
CA GLY A 64 -5.82 8.90 -8.67
C GLY A 64 -5.14 9.02 -10.03
N THR A 65 -4.19 8.15 -10.39
CA THR A 65 -3.44 8.22 -11.65
C THR A 65 -4.34 8.27 -12.88
N LEU A 66 -5.42 7.49 -12.92
CA LEU A 66 -6.38 7.52 -14.04
C LEU A 66 -7.14 8.85 -14.13
N SER A 67 -7.11 9.66 -13.08
CA SER A 67 -7.67 11.03 -13.05
C SER A 67 -6.59 12.11 -13.24
N GLY A 68 -5.36 11.73 -13.62
CA GLY A 68 -4.25 12.67 -13.86
C GLY A 68 -3.45 13.07 -12.61
N ALA A 69 -3.71 12.47 -11.45
CA ALA A 69 -2.98 12.77 -10.23
C ALA A 69 -1.50 12.36 -10.34
N ALA A 70 -0.61 13.19 -9.80
CA ALA A 70 0.78 12.83 -9.60
C ALA A 70 0.95 11.89 -8.40
N THR A 71 2.03 11.12 -8.38
CA THR A 71 2.36 10.20 -7.27
C THR A 71 3.62 10.68 -6.54
N TYR A 72 3.61 10.62 -5.20
CA TYR A 72 4.77 10.79 -4.35
C TYR A 72 4.98 9.57 -3.46
N CYS A 73 6.07 8.85 -3.66
CA CYS A 73 6.49 7.78 -2.75
C CYS A 73 7.19 8.41 -1.54
N SER A 74 6.54 8.41 -0.37
CA SER A 74 7.12 8.96 0.85
C SER A 74 8.23 8.05 1.40
N ARG A 75 9.07 8.56 2.30
CA ARG A 75 10.14 7.79 2.94
C ARG A 75 9.68 6.51 3.67
N PHE A 76 8.41 6.38 3.93
CA PHE A 76 7.80 5.20 4.53
C PHE A 76 7.37 4.15 3.52
N PHE A 77 7.26 4.54 2.23
CA PHE A 77 6.97 3.61 1.15
C PHE A 77 8.22 2.85 0.70
N ILE A 78 8.08 1.56 0.42
CA ILE A 78 9.18 0.71 -0.03
C ILE A 78 9.11 0.59 -1.55
N LEU A 79 10.12 1.12 -2.23
CA LEU A 79 10.24 1.03 -3.67
C LEU A 79 10.50 -0.43 -4.10
N ASN A 80 9.91 -0.85 -5.19
CA ASN A 80 10.24 -2.10 -5.86
C ASN A 80 10.45 -1.83 -7.36
N PRO A 81 11.70 -1.71 -7.84
CA PRO A 81 11.96 -1.34 -9.23
C PRO A 81 11.35 -2.31 -10.26
N MET A 82 11.29 -3.61 -9.93
CA MET A 82 10.73 -4.64 -10.81
C MET A 82 9.22 -4.45 -11.01
N GLU A 83 8.49 -4.31 -9.91
CA GLU A 83 7.03 -4.11 -9.96
C GLU A 83 6.67 -2.71 -10.48
N PHE A 84 7.50 -1.69 -10.19
CA PHE A 84 7.35 -0.35 -10.77
C PHE A 84 7.36 -0.41 -12.31
N ARG A 85 8.36 -1.07 -12.90
CA ARG A 85 8.47 -1.20 -14.36
C ARG A 85 7.32 -1.98 -14.96
N LYS A 86 6.93 -3.07 -14.31
CA LYS A 86 5.80 -3.90 -14.73
C LYS A 86 4.50 -3.08 -14.76
N GLU A 87 4.19 -2.39 -13.66
CA GLU A 87 2.97 -1.57 -13.56
C GLU A 87 3.04 -0.35 -14.49
N TRP A 88 4.20 0.33 -14.57
CA TRP A 88 4.39 1.43 -15.52
C TRP A 88 4.03 1.02 -16.95
N ASN A 89 4.50 -0.15 -17.39
CA ASN A 89 4.25 -0.62 -18.75
C ASN A 89 2.77 -0.93 -19.01
N SER A 90 2.01 -1.33 -17.99
CA SER A 90 0.57 -1.61 -18.11
C SER A 90 -0.31 -0.35 -18.10
N LEU A 91 0.19 0.77 -17.58
CA LEU A 91 -0.56 2.02 -17.54
C LEU A 91 -0.65 2.67 -18.92
N VAL A 92 -1.85 3.12 -19.29
CA VAL A 92 -2.07 3.95 -20.49
C VAL A 92 -1.59 5.38 -20.22
N ILE A 93 -1.97 5.95 -19.07
CA ILE A 93 -1.57 7.28 -18.62
C ILE A 93 -0.36 7.15 -17.70
N LYS A 94 0.75 7.83 -18.05
CA LYS A 94 1.97 7.83 -17.24
C LYS A 94 1.94 8.98 -16.25
N PRO A 95 1.87 8.72 -14.94
CA PRO A 95 1.84 9.79 -13.95
C PRO A 95 3.20 10.44 -13.79
N LYS A 96 3.23 11.69 -13.32
CA LYS A 96 4.43 12.28 -12.75
C LYS A 96 4.70 11.63 -11.40
N VAL A 97 5.89 11.06 -11.22
CA VAL A 97 6.25 10.32 -10.00
C VAL A 97 7.42 10.98 -9.30
N PHE A 98 7.21 11.31 -8.03
CA PHE A 98 8.26 11.72 -7.12
C PHE A 98 8.60 10.57 -6.17
N ARG A 99 9.86 10.41 -5.82
CA ARG A 99 10.30 9.48 -4.79
C ARG A 99 11.16 10.19 -3.75
N ASP A 100 10.87 9.96 -2.49
CA ASP A 100 11.72 10.43 -1.41
C ASP A 100 13.06 9.68 -1.45
N THR A 101 14.17 10.39 -1.40
CA THR A 101 15.52 9.80 -1.46
C THR A 101 15.83 8.89 -0.28
N ARG A 102 15.02 8.95 0.79
CA ARG A 102 15.11 8.10 1.98
C ARG A 102 14.29 6.81 1.89
N CYS A 103 13.57 6.58 0.79
CA CYS A 103 12.82 5.34 0.60
C CYS A 103 13.73 4.12 0.69
N LYS A 104 13.29 3.11 1.43
CA LYS A 104 13.87 1.77 1.32
C LYS A 104 13.48 1.17 -0.03
N TRP A 105 14.22 0.20 -0.49
CA TRP A 105 13.98 -0.43 -1.78
C TRP A 105 14.21 -1.93 -1.73
N THR A 106 13.35 -2.66 -2.43
CA THR A 106 13.34 -4.13 -2.52
C THR A 106 14.31 -4.59 -3.60
N VAL A 107 15.04 -5.67 -3.31
CA VAL A 107 15.87 -6.38 -4.29
C VAL A 107 15.28 -7.76 -4.60
N PRO A 108 15.64 -8.41 -5.71
CA PRO A 108 15.10 -9.73 -6.05
C PRO A 108 15.26 -10.77 -4.95
N PHE A 109 16.37 -10.72 -4.22
CA PHE A 109 16.64 -11.63 -3.10
C PHE A 109 15.66 -11.48 -1.94
N ASP A 110 15.13 -10.27 -1.69
CA ASP A 110 14.09 -10.03 -0.70
C ASP A 110 12.79 -10.79 -1.07
N MET A 111 12.40 -10.76 -2.34
CA MET A 111 11.20 -11.44 -2.83
C MET A 111 11.34 -12.95 -2.85
N ILE A 112 12.47 -13.45 -3.36
CA ILE A 112 12.75 -14.90 -3.43
C ILE A 112 12.86 -15.47 -2.01
N ALA A 113 13.56 -14.80 -1.09
CA ALA A 113 13.68 -15.21 0.30
C ALA A 113 12.32 -15.23 1.02
N ASN A 114 11.44 -14.26 0.74
CA ASN A 114 10.07 -14.26 1.24
C ASN A 114 9.33 -15.52 0.74
N THR A 115 9.38 -15.80 -0.55
CA THR A 115 8.71 -16.96 -1.16
C THR A 115 9.23 -18.28 -0.58
N ILE A 116 10.55 -18.45 -0.48
CA ILE A 116 11.16 -19.66 0.11
C ILE A 116 10.71 -19.83 1.56
N THR A 117 10.71 -18.74 2.35
CA THR A 117 10.32 -18.80 3.77
C THR A 117 8.86 -19.23 3.95
N GLU A 118 7.94 -18.67 3.13
CA GLU A 118 6.52 -19.07 3.14
C GLU A 118 6.34 -20.52 2.74
N GLN A 119 7.00 -21.00 1.69
CA GLN A 119 6.96 -22.39 1.25
C GLN A 119 7.46 -23.36 2.32
N LEU A 120 8.59 -23.04 2.96
CA LEU A 120 9.16 -23.87 4.03
C LEU A 120 8.26 -23.95 5.28
N LYS A 121 7.50 -22.90 5.55
CA LYS A 121 6.55 -22.85 6.67
C LYS A 121 5.17 -23.45 6.32
N GLY A 122 4.86 -23.60 5.03
CA GLY A 122 3.53 -23.99 4.56
C GLY A 122 2.45 -22.98 4.93
N THR A 123 2.81 -21.67 4.94
CA THR A 123 1.92 -20.57 5.30
C THR A 123 1.52 -19.74 4.08
N HIS A 124 0.37 -19.09 4.16
CA HIS A 124 -0.16 -18.16 3.16
C HIS A 124 -0.26 -16.73 3.74
N GLY A 125 0.82 -16.29 4.41
CA GLY A 125 0.82 -15.06 5.20
C GLY A 125 1.15 -13.79 4.42
N SER A 126 1.70 -13.88 3.18
CA SER A 126 2.16 -12.71 2.43
C SER A 126 1.95 -12.83 0.93
N CYS A 127 1.86 -11.69 0.26
CA CYS A 127 1.82 -11.61 -1.22
C CYS A 127 3.19 -11.78 -1.89
N ARG A 128 4.20 -12.22 -1.17
CA ARG A 128 5.56 -12.53 -1.67
C ARG A 128 6.31 -11.36 -2.29
N MET A 129 5.93 -10.12 -1.97
CA MET A 129 6.58 -8.90 -2.49
C MET A 129 7.85 -8.48 -1.72
N GLY A 130 8.29 -9.27 -0.75
CA GLY A 130 9.56 -9.08 -0.04
C GLY A 130 9.61 -7.88 0.91
N VAL A 131 8.48 -7.25 1.23
CA VAL A 131 8.42 -6.02 2.05
C VAL A 131 8.98 -6.24 3.44
N TRP A 132 8.57 -7.33 4.13
CA TRP A 132 9.12 -7.69 5.44
C TRP A 132 10.63 -7.91 5.36
N ASN A 133 11.07 -8.67 4.37
CA ASN A 133 12.47 -9.00 4.13
C ASN A 133 13.31 -7.75 3.86
N THR A 134 12.77 -6.80 3.07
CA THR A 134 13.42 -5.50 2.83
C THR A 134 13.60 -4.72 4.14
N ILE A 135 12.59 -4.67 5.00
CA ILE A 135 12.68 -3.95 6.28
C ILE A 135 13.69 -4.61 7.20
N LEU A 136 13.63 -5.94 7.34
CA LEU A 136 14.57 -6.70 8.18
C LEU A 136 16.02 -6.51 7.70
N ARG A 137 16.26 -6.65 6.41
CA ARG A 137 17.58 -6.41 5.81
C ARG A 137 18.09 -5.00 6.11
N ASN A 138 17.27 -3.99 5.96
CA ASN A 138 17.67 -2.60 6.24
C ASN A 138 17.86 -2.29 7.74
N LYS A 139 17.31 -3.11 8.64
CA LYS A 139 17.62 -3.01 10.09
C LYS A 139 18.99 -3.59 10.45
N GLU A 140 19.42 -4.64 9.74
CA GLU A 140 20.63 -5.40 10.08
C GLU A 140 21.82 -5.10 9.20
N MET A 141 21.62 -4.59 8.00
CA MET A 141 22.67 -4.13 7.10
C MET A 141 22.71 -2.60 7.05
N ASN A 142 23.84 -2.04 6.71
CA ASN A 142 23.94 -0.61 6.47
C ASN A 142 23.01 -0.20 5.33
N PHE A 143 22.12 0.74 5.61
CA PHE A 143 21.22 1.28 4.60
C PHE A 143 22.02 2.08 3.56
N ILE A 144 21.81 1.75 2.28
CA ILE A 144 22.21 2.57 1.15
C ILE A 144 20.95 3.10 0.45
N SER A 145 20.92 4.40 0.18
CA SER A 145 19.79 4.97 -0.54
C SER A 145 19.70 4.44 -1.98
N PHE A 146 18.51 4.51 -2.57
CA PHE A 146 18.32 4.08 -3.96
C PHE A 146 19.16 4.91 -4.94
N ASP A 147 19.33 6.20 -4.66
CA ASP A 147 20.15 7.11 -5.46
C ASP A 147 21.62 6.80 -5.34
N ASP A 148 22.12 6.60 -4.10
CA ASP A 148 23.52 6.27 -3.86
C ASP A 148 23.92 4.93 -4.51
N PHE A 149 23.04 3.90 -4.36
CA PHE A 149 23.25 2.64 -5.06
C PHE A 149 23.38 2.83 -6.57
N ASN A 150 22.48 3.62 -7.16
CA ASN A 150 22.47 3.81 -8.60
C ASN A 150 23.60 4.70 -9.11
N SER A 151 24.18 5.54 -8.27
CA SER A 151 25.38 6.34 -8.61
C SER A 151 26.67 5.53 -8.68
N LEU A 152 26.68 4.30 -8.10
CA LEU A 152 27.84 3.44 -8.11
C LEU A 152 28.13 2.90 -9.52
N PRO A 153 29.43 2.64 -9.83
CA PRO A 153 29.78 1.87 -11.01
C PRO A 153 29.22 0.45 -10.93
N TYR A 154 29.10 -0.21 -12.08
CA TYR A 154 28.54 -1.57 -12.16
C TYR A 154 29.16 -2.55 -11.14
N SER A 155 30.48 -2.53 -11.01
CA SER A 155 31.21 -3.36 -10.03
C SER A 155 30.80 -3.07 -8.60
N GLY A 156 30.59 -1.81 -8.23
CA GLY A 156 30.14 -1.43 -6.89
C GLY A 156 28.71 -1.92 -6.59
N LYS A 157 27.81 -1.82 -7.57
CA LYS A 157 26.45 -2.38 -7.46
C LYS A 157 26.46 -3.89 -7.27
N LEU A 158 27.33 -4.60 -8.03
CA LEU A 158 27.51 -6.05 -7.87
C LEU A 158 27.94 -6.42 -6.47
N VAL A 159 28.94 -5.74 -5.88
CA VAL A 159 29.41 -6.02 -4.52
C VAL A 159 28.25 -5.92 -3.53
N ILE A 160 27.44 -4.86 -3.60
CA ILE A 160 26.31 -4.69 -2.68
C ILE A 160 25.27 -5.81 -2.85
N LEU A 161 24.93 -6.17 -4.08
CA LEU A 161 23.94 -7.22 -4.33
C LEU A 161 24.45 -8.61 -3.92
N GLU A 162 25.72 -8.89 -4.12
CA GLU A 162 26.35 -10.12 -3.64
C GLU A 162 26.44 -10.18 -2.10
N ASP A 163 26.68 -9.07 -1.43
CA ASP A 163 26.66 -9.01 0.03
C ASP A 163 25.25 -9.24 0.58
N ILE A 164 24.23 -8.69 -0.07
CA ILE A 164 22.82 -8.96 0.27
C ILE A 164 22.50 -10.44 0.05
N LYS A 165 22.91 -11.04 -1.06
CA LYS A 165 22.76 -12.46 -1.35
C LYS A 165 23.37 -13.33 -0.25
N LYS A 166 24.62 -13.10 0.10
CA LYS A 166 25.34 -13.81 1.18
C LYS A 166 24.67 -13.60 2.54
N TRP A 167 24.09 -12.42 2.78
CA TRP A 167 23.36 -12.15 4.02
C TRP A 167 22.14 -13.07 4.16
N TYR A 168 21.42 -13.34 3.07
CA TYR A 168 20.31 -14.30 3.03
C TYR A 168 20.79 -15.75 3.14
N GLU A 169 21.83 -16.14 2.42
CA GLU A 169 22.40 -17.51 2.46
C GLU A 169 22.81 -17.97 3.86
N ARG A 170 23.16 -17.02 4.73
CA ARG A 170 23.44 -17.30 6.16
C ARG A 170 22.17 -17.48 7.02
N ARG A 171 20.98 -17.17 6.51
CA ARG A 171 19.74 -17.10 7.29
C ARG A 171 18.67 -18.07 6.84
N ILE A 172 18.63 -18.38 5.58
CA ILE A 172 17.65 -19.29 5.01
C ILE A 172 18.35 -20.35 4.17
N PRO A 173 17.91 -21.61 4.24
CA PRO A 173 18.34 -22.60 3.27
C PRO A 173 17.74 -22.24 1.90
N VAL A 174 18.55 -22.25 0.84
CA VAL A 174 18.07 -22.09 -0.54
C VAL A 174 17.86 -23.50 -1.10
N PRO A 175 16.59 -23.94 -1.29
CA PRO A 175 16.27 -25.25 -1.85
C PRO A 175 16.82 -25.42 -3.27
N ASP A 176 17.04 -26.67 -3.71
CA ASP A 176 17.66 -26.96 -5.02
C ASP A 176 16.85 -26.40 -6.18
N GLU A 177 15.54 -26.40 -6.09
CA GLU A 177 14.63 -25.82 -7.06
C GLU A 177 14.82 -24.30 -7.27
N TRP A 178 15.28 -23.59 -6.24
CA TRP A 178 15.53 -22.15 -6.29
C TRP A 178 16.96 -21.79 -6.66
N LYS A 179 17.93 -22.74 -6.59
CA LYS A 179 19.36 -22.46 -6.86
C LYS A 179 19.61 -21.93 -8.28
N GLY A 180 18.84 -22.36 -9.24
CA GLY A 180 18.96 -21.92 -10.64
C GLY A 180 18.72 -20.42 -10.79
N ILE A 181 17.58 -19.91 -10.27
CA ILE A 181 17.25 -18.49 -10.32
C ILE A 181 18.09 -17.68 -9.33
N TRP A 182 18.33 -18.22 -8.12
CA TRP A 182 19.14 -17.58 -7.07
C TRP A 182 20.56 -17.24 -7.53
N ASN A 183 21.17 -18.09 -8.33
CA ASN A 183 22.53 -17.93 -8.84
C ASN A 183 22.59 -17.39 -10.28
N SER A 184 21.43 -17.01 -10.85
CA SER A 184 21.39 -16.50 -12.21
C SER A 184 22.01 -15.10 -12.31
N PRO A 185 22.99 -14.87 -13.17
CA PRO A 185 23.53 -13.54 -13.42
C PRO A 185 22.48 -12.61 -14.02
N PHE A 186 21.50 -13.15 -14.74
CA PHE A 186 20.38 -12.39 -15.32
C PHE A 186 19.47 -11.78 -14.25
N LEU A 187 19.35 -12.40 -13.07
CA LEU A 187 18.58 -11.85 -11.96
C LEU A 187 19.11 -10.46 -11.57
N ILE A 188 20.43 -10.35 -11.44
CA ILE A 188 21.11 -9.11 -11.07
C ILE A 188 21.08 -8.08 -12.21
N THR A 189 21.39 -8.52 -13.45
CA THR A 189 21.40 -7.62 -14.61
C THR A 189 20.03 -7.01 -14.88
N ASN A 190 18.98 -7.84 -14.91
CA ASN A 190 17.62 -7.35 -15.11
C ASN A 190 17.18 -6.39 -14.01
N PHE A 191 17.54 -6.69 -12.76
CA PHE A 191 17.25 -5.79 -11.64
C PHE A 191 17.95 -4.43 -11.78
N MET A 192 19.20 -4.40 -12.22
CA MET A 192 19.90 -3.13 -12.47
C MET A 192 19.26 -2.32 -13.60
N ASP A 193 18.75 -3.00 -14.63
CA ASP A 193 18.00 -2.38 -15.71
C ASP A 193 16.66 -1.79 -15.20
N ASP A 194 15.98 -2.52 -14.31
CA ASP A 194 14.76 -2.03 -13.67
C ASP A 194 15.02 -0.81 -12.76
N CYS A 195 16.15 -0.80 -12.04
CA CYS A 195 16.59 0.35 -11.27
C CYS A 195 16.84 1.57 -12.17
N THR A 196 17.53 1.37 -13.28
CA THR A 196 17.82 2.42 -14.26
C THR A 196 16.52 2.96 -14.86
N PHE A 197 15.58 2.07 -15.20
CA PHE A 197 14.27 2.46 -15.71
C PHE A 197 13.50 3.29 -14.69
N MET A 198 13.48 2.88 -13.42
CA MET A 198 12.80 3.63 -12.37
C MET A 198 13.42 5.01 -12.15
N LEU A 199 14.75 5.14 -12.18
CA LEU A 199 15.42 6.43 -12.10
C LEU A 199 15.01 7.40 -13.22
N GLN A 200 14.96 6.90 -14.45
CA GLN A 200 14.61 7.70 -15.63
C GLN A 200 13.15 8.19 -15.61
N ASN A 201 12.27 7.48 -14.91
CA ASN A 201 10.84 7.75 -14.86
C ASN A 201 10.36 8.31 -13.51
N THR A 202 11.29 8.67 -12.60
CA THR A 202 10.96 9.26 -11.31
C THR A 202 11.84 10.48 -11.00
N ILE A 203 11.29 11.40 -10.22
CA ILE A 203 11.97 12.63 -9.79
C ILE A 203 12.38 12.45 -8.33
N PRO A 204 13.67 12.56 -7.99
CA PRO A 204 14.10 12.50 -6.60
C PRO A 204 13.56 13.72 -5.84
N ALA A 205 13.11 13.49 -4.62
CA ALA A 205 12.57 14.51 -3.74
C ALA A 205 13.04 14.26 -2.29
N TYR A 206 13.21 15.31 -1.53
CA TYR A 206 13.52 15.24 -0.11
C TYR A 206 12.58 16.16 0.65
N GLY A 207 11.46 15.61 1.11
CA GLY A 207 10.47 16.36 1.91
C GLY A 207 10.08 17.70 1.29
N THR A 208 9.86 17.77 -0.02
CA THR A 208 9.81 19.02 -0.78
C THR A 208 8.52 19.79 -0.57
N LYS A 209 8.57 20.74 0.36
CA LYS A 209 7.53 21.74 0.57
C LYS A 209 7.09 22.42 -0.73
N ASP A 210 8.04 22.76 -1.59
CA ASP A 210 7.79 23.55 -2.81
C ASP A 210 7.02 22.74 -3.88
N GLU A 211 7.20 21.42 -3.95
CA GLU A 211 6.43 20.59 -4.86
C GLU A 211 4.97 20.43 -4.40
N PHE A 212 4.74 20.22 -3.11
CA PHE A 212 3.39 19.99 -2.58
C PHE A 212 2.48 21.20 -2.72
N VAL A 213 3.02 22.41 -2.58
CA VAL A 213 2.22 23.65 -2.68
C VAL A 213 1.73 23.95 -4.09
N LYS A 214 2.20 23.23 -5.11
CA LYS A 214 1.77 23.37 -6.50
C LYS A 214 0.41 22.70 -6.77
N TYR A 215 0.01 21.75 -5.93
CA TYR A 215 -1.22 20.99 -6.11
C TYR A 215 -2.39 21.64 -5.37
N ASP A 216 -3.59 21.45 -5.91
CA ASP A 216 -4.85 21.90 -5.30
C ASP A 216 -5.26 21.03 -4.13
N GLY A 217 -5.05 19.70 -4.25
CA GLY A 217 -5.35 18.69 -3.26
C GLY A 217 -4.17 17.76 -2.97
N ILE A 218 -4.08 17.30 -1.73
CA ILE A 218 -3.11 16.28 -1.31
C ILE A 218 -3.88 15.12 -0.71
N ILE A 219 -3.64 13.91 -1.22
CA ILE A 219 -4.27 12.69 -0.73
C ILE A 219 -3.19 11.73 -0.27
N PHE A 220 -3.08 11.53 1.04
CA PHE A 220 -2.27 10.47 1.62
C PHE A 220 -3.02 9.15 1.48
N GLU A 221 -2.41 8.20 0.81
CA GLU A 221 -3.00 6.91 0.49
C GLU A 221 -2.26 5.80 1.21
N ASN A 222 -2.89 5.23 2.26
CA ASN A 222 -2.32 4.15 3.04
C ASN A 222 -2.56 2.78 2.39
N GLY A 223 -1.59 1.90 2.50
CA GLY A 223 -1.76 0.46 2.25
C GLY A 223 -2.33 -0.26 3.47
N GLN A 224 -2.92 -1.44 3.28
CA GLN A 224 -3.52 -2.30 4.30
C GLN A 224 -4.60 -1.59 5.14
N GLY A 225 -4.84 -2.05 6.37
CA GLY A 225 -5.84 -1.46 7.26
C GLY A 225 -5.39 -1.49 8.73
N LEU A 226 -6.10 -0.76 9.59
CA LEU A 226 -5.72 -0.50 10.99
C LEU A 226 -5.48 -1.76 11.83
N LEU A 227 -6.18 -2.86 11.53
CA LEU A 227 -6.01 -4.12 12.26
C LEU A 227 -4.71 -4.84 11.92
N LEU A 228 -4.02 -4.44 10.85
CA LEU A 228 -2.74 -4.98 10.42
C LEU A 228 -1.54 -4.09 10.82
N THR A 229 -1.76 -3.00 11.55
CA THR A 229 -0.69 -2.10 12.02
C THR A 229 0.36 -2.87 12.83
N ASP A 230 1.64 -2.59 12.56
CA ASP A 230 2.75 -3.06 13.38
C ASP A 230 2.60 -2.55 14.83
N ARG A 231 2.52 -3.49 15.77
CA ARG A 231 2.39 -3.22 17.20
C ARG A 231 3.68 -3.55 17.98
N GLY A 232 4.80 -3.66 17.27
CA GLY A 232 6.08 -4.01 17.88
C GLY A 232 6.14 -5.46 18.37
N LYS A 233 5.20 -6.30 17.97
CA LYS A 233 5.23 -7.76 18.17
C LYS A 233 5.58 -8.37 16.83
N ASP A 234 6.61 -9.19 16.78
CA ASP A 234 6.95 -10.02 15.61
C ASP A 234 5.85 -11.07 15.35
N THR A 235 4.64 -10.63 15.06
CA THR A 235 3.51 -11.50 14.76
C THR A 235 3.29 -11.49 13.25
N TYR A 236 3.23 -12.66 12.64
CA TYR A 236 2.93 -12.87 11.21
C TYR A 236 1.54 -12.31 10.79
N ASP A 237 0.76 -11.84 11.76
CA ASP A 237 -0.59 -11.33 11.57
C ASP A 237 -0.64 -9.84 11.22
N THR A 238 0.51 -9.15 11.22
CA THR A 238 0.60 -7.70 10.99
C THR A 238 1.53 -7.35 9.86
N THR A 239 1.37 -6.15 9.30
CA THR A 239 2.33 -5.58 8.34
C THR A 239 3.42 -4.81 9.10
N PRO A 240 4.69 -4.83 8.65
CA PRO A 240 5.78 -4.15 9.34
C PRO A 240 5.78 -2.63 9.05
N SER A 241 4.62 -2.00 9.13
CA SER A 241 4.44 -0.56 8.91
C SER A 241 3.27 -0.01 9.71
N ASN A 242 3.25 1.30 9.94
CA ASN A 242 2.09 1.99 10.48
C ASN A 242 1.02 2.14 9.39
N THR A 243 -0.19 1.65 9.64
CA THR A 243 -1.32 1.73 8.70
C THR A 243 -2.35 2.79 9.09
N GLY A 244 -2.11 3.50 10.20
CA GLY A 244 -2.94 4.61 10.69
C GLY A 244 -2.48 5.97 10.16
N VAL A 245 -2.89 7.04 10.86
CA VAL A 245 -2.61 8.43 10.45
C VAL A 245 -1.16 8.88 10.68
N HIS A 246 -0.39 8.15 11.49
CA HIS A 246 0.93 8.59 11.97
C HIS A 246 1.90 8.96 10.85
N ASP A 247 2.09 8.09 9.86
CA ASP A 247 3.10 8.31 8.80
C ASP A 247 2.70 9.48 7.89
N ALA A 248 1.40 9.64 7.60
CA ALA A 248 0.88 10.80 6.88
C ALA A 248 1.14 12.11 7.63
N LEU A 249 0.92 12.12 8.95
CA LEU A 249 1.21 13.28 9.80
C LEU A 249 2.70 13.62 9.85
N CYS A 250 3.57 12.62 9.87
CA CYS A 250 5.02 12.84 9.80
C CYS A 250 5.41 13.51 8.47
N VAL A 251 4.91 13.02 7.33
CA VAL A 251 5.18 13.62 6.01
C VAL A 251 4.63 15.05 5.94
N LEU A 252 3.42 15.28 6.43
CA LEU A 252 2.79 16.60 6.47
C LEU A 252 3.64 17.60 7.28
N LYS A 253 4.08 17.20 8.46
CA LYS A 253 4.92 18.02 9.34
C LYS A 253 6.29 18.34 8.70
N GLU A 254 6.94 17.36 8.12
CA GLU A 254 8.23 17.53 7.43
C GLU A 254 8.11 18.49 6.23
N SER A 255 6.97 18.47 5.55
CA SER A 255 6.70 19.32 4.39
C SER A 255 6.22 20.73 4.75
N GLY A 256 5.99 21.03 6.05
CA GLY A 256 5.49 22.33 6.51
C GLY A 256 4.13 22.71 5.92
N LEU A 257 3.27 21.71 5.74
CA LEU A 257 1.94 21.86 5.11
C LEU A 257 0.82 22.09 6.14
N ASP A 258 1.12 22.73 7.24
CA ASP A 258 0.18 23.10 8.31
C ASP A 258 -0.96 24.04 7.86
N LYS A 259 -0.93 24.50 6.61
CA LYS A 259 -1.94 25.37 5.98
C LYS A 259 -3.15 24.61 5.41
N TYR A 260 -3.07 23.31 5.29
CA TYR A 260 -4.15 22.51 4.73
C TYR A 260 -5.16 22.11 5.80
N THR A 261 -6.44 22.15 5.45
CA THR A 261 -7.47 21.49 6.26
C THR A 261 -7.32 19.99 6.10
N LEU A 262 -6.93 19.30 7.18
CA LEU A 262 -6.68 17.86 7.17
C LEU A 262 -7.91 17.10 7.68
N THR A 263 -8.32 16.07 6.93
CA THR A 263 -9.37 15.13 7.32
C THR A 263 -8.91 13.70 7.09
N ALA A 264 -9.10 12.84 8.08
CA ALA A 264 -8.87 11.40 7.94
C ALA A 264 -10.14 10.72 7.44
N HIS A 265 -10.05 9.96 6.34
CA HIS A 265 -11.14 9.21 5.72
C HIS A 265 -10.93 7.73 5.97
N TYR A 266 -11.70 7.16 6.90
CA TYR A 266 -11.66 5.75 7.26
C TYR A 266 -12.61 4.96 6.38
N VAL A 267 -12.04 4.16 5.49
CA VAL A 267 -12.80 3.34 4.53
C VAL A 267 -13.14 2.01 5.18
N THR A 268 -14.38 1.58 5.05
CA THR A 268 -14.86 0.30 5.58
C THR A 268 -15.98 -0.29 4.71
N ARG A 269 -16.05 -1.61 4.61
CA ARG A 269 -17.26 -2.32 4.16
C ARG A 269 -18.25 -2.46 5.33
N PRO A 270 -19.51 -2.82 5.09
CA PRO A 270 -20.47 -3.11 6.17
C PRO A 270 -20.20 -4.42 6.91
N TYR A 271 -19.17 -5.16 6.50
CA TYR A 271 -18.69 -6.43 7.05
C TYR A 271 -17.16 -6.47 7.03
N LEU A 272 -16.55 -7.46 7.68
CA LEU A 272 -15.10 -7.67 7.64
C LEU A 272 -14.70 -8.56 6.48
N THR A 273 -13.53 -8.27 5.91
CA THR A 273 -12.85 -9.12 4.94
C THR A 273 -11.37 -9.24 5.29
N ARG A 274 -10.76 -10.38 4.98
CA ARG A 274 -9.33 -10.60 5.16
C ARG A 274 -8.78 -11.60 4.15
N HIS A 275 -7.65 -11.26 3.52
CA HIS A 275 -6.78 -12.21 2.84
C HIS A 275 -5.77 -12.82 3.82
N GLY A 276 -5.32 -14.03 3.49
CA GLY A 276 -4.23 -14.69 4.16
C GLY A 276 -4.59 -15.31 5.52
N ASP A 277 -3.58 -15.94 6.10
CA ASP A 277 -3.64 -16.53 7.42
C ASP A 277 -3.81 -15.45 8.51
N GLY A 278 -4.06 -15.89 9.72
CA GLY A 278 -4.25 -15.05 10.88
C GLY A 278 -5.71 -14.88 11.28
N LEU A 279 -5.89 -14.31 12.47
CA LEU A 279 -7.21 -14.21 13.10
C LEU A 279 -8.11 -13.24 12.35
N LEU A 280 -9.27 -13.73 11.91
CA LEU A 280 -10.41 -12.92 11.49
C LEU A 280 -11.51 -13.04 12.56
N LYS A 281 -11.82 -11.93 13.23
CA LYS A 281 -12.84 -11.91 14.27
C LYS A 281 -14.22 -12.16 13.66
N ASP A 282 -15.03 -12.96 14.37
CA ASP A 282 -16.40 -13.30 13.97
C ASP A 282 -16.49 -13.83 12.52
N GLU A 283 -15.49 -14.62 12.13
CA GLU A 283 -15.40 -15.24 10.81
C GLU A 283 -16.60 -16.13 10.52
N THR A 284 -17.14 -16.00 9.31
CA THR A 284 -18.32 -16.77 8.88
C THR A 284 -18.36 -16.83 7.35
N SER A 285 -19.29 -17.60 6.80
CA SER A 285 -19.46 -17.66 5.34
C SER A 285 -20.03 -16.33 4.79
N MET A 286 -19.63 -15.98 3.58
CA MET A 286 -20.13 -14.84 2.82
C MET A 286 -21.68 -14.81 2.81
N LYS A 287 -22.33 -15.94 2.50
CA LYS A 287 -23.79 -16.07 2.44
C LYS A 287 -24.48 -15.89 3.81
N THR A 288 -23.80 -16.15 4.92
CA THR A 288 -24.32 -15.89 6.26
C THR A 288 -24.35 -14.40 6.58
N ILE A 289 -23.47 -13.60 5.96
CA ILE A 289 -23.45 -12.14 6.11
C ILE A 289 -24.55 -11.52 5.28
N SER A 290 -24.58 -11.79 3.96
CA SER A 290 -25.60 -11.32 3.03
C SER A 290 -25.63 -12.18 1.78
N SER A 291 -26.86 -12.45 1.28
CA SER A 291 -27.07 -13.14 0.01
C SER A 291 -26.72 -12.29 -1.22
N TYR A 292 -26.54 -10.98 -1.03
CA TYR A 292 -26.21 -10.04 -2.10
C TYR A 292 -24.71 -9.89 -2.33
N ILE A 293 -23.85 -10.38 -1.40
CA ILE A 293 -22.42 -10.39 -1.62
C ILE A 293 -22.11 -11.37 -2.75
N SER A 294 -21.51 -10.86 -3.82
CA SER A 294 -20.99 -11.65 -4.92
C SER A 294 -19.49 -11.95 -4.70
N GLU A 295 -18.95 -12.91 -5.45
CA GLU A 295 -17.51 -13.10 -5.51
C GLU A 295 -16.84 -11.81 -5.99
N ASP A 296 -15.88 -11.32 -5.20
CA ASP A 296 -15.17 -10.09 -5.51
C ASP A 296 -14.22 -10.34 -6.70
N GLY A 297 -14.55 -9.77 -7.87
CA GLY A 297 -13.77 -9.96 -9.09
C GLY A 297 -12.31 -9.48 -8.99
N CYS A 298 -11.98 -8.66 -7.98
CA CYS A 298 -10.65 -8.10 -7.75
C CYS A 298 -9.84 -8.83 -6.68
N ASN A 299 -10.52 -9.54 -5.76
CA ASN A 299 -9.93 -10.17 -4.57
C ASN A 299 -10.18 -11.69 -4.58
N ASN A 300 -9.72 -12.34 -5.64
CA ASN A 300 -9.81 -13.79 -5.78
C ASN A 300 -8.65 -14.51 -5.07
N TYR A 301 -8.75 -15.84 -4.99
CA TYR A 301 -7.66 -16.70 -4.52
C TYR A 301 -6.34 -16.32 -5.20
N ASN A 302 -5.30 -16.18 -4.41
CA ASN A 302 -3.94 -16.12 -4.90
C ASN A 302 -3.02 -17.08 -4.12
N GLU A 303 -2.00 -17.61 -4.79
CA GLU A 303 -1.09 -18.60 -4.19
C GLU A 303 -0.34 -18.12 -2.96
N GLY A 304 -0.18 -16.81 -2.79
CA GLY A 304 0.54 -16.21 -1.67
C GLY A 304 -0.33 -16.02 -0.42
N GLN A 305 -1.60 -15.67 -0.60
CA GLN A 305 -2.49 -15.28 0.49
C GLN A 305 -3.72 -16.20 0.67
N GLY A 306 -3.94 -17.16 -0.24
CA GLY A 306 -5.08 -18.07 -0.16
C GLY A 306 -6.42 -17.39 -0.47
N ASP A 307 -7.47 -17.86 0.22
CA ASP A 307 -8.85 -17.43 0.01
C ASP A 307 -9.17 -16.08 0.66
N PHE A 308 -10.16 -15.39 0.07
CA PHE A 308 -10.76 -14.20 0.65
C PHE A 308 -11.80 -14.59 1.68
N ARG A 309 -11.62 -14.16 2.93
CA ARG A 309 -12.38 -14.60 4.11
C ARG A 309 -13.29 -13.48 4.59
N TYR A 310 -14.42 -13.82 5.21
CA TYR A 310 -15.46 -12.88 5.61
C TYR A 310 -15.76 -13.00 7.10
N GLY A 311 -16.14 -11.86 7.74
CA GLY A 311 -16.53 -11.81 9.14
C GLY A 311 -17.54 -10.72 9.43
N LYS A 312 -18.23 -10.83 10.57
CA LYS A 312 -19.20 -9.81 11.00
C LYS A 312 -18.49 -8.60 11.59
N LEU A 313 -18.93 -7.41 11.22
CA LEU A 313 -18.40 -6.15 11.72
C LEU A 313 -19.16 -5.67 12.96
N ASP A 314 -18.43 -5.47 14.07
CA ASP A 314 -18.90 -4.75 15.24
C ASP A 314 -18.63 -3.23 15.08
N ILE A 315 -19.69 -2.44 14.88
CA ILE A 315 -19.63 -1.00 14.66
C ILE A 315 -19.09 -0.25 15.91
N LYS A 316 -19.36 -0.76 17.12
CA LYS A 316 -18.87 -0.09 18.35
C LYS A 316 -17.35 -0.28 18.48
N GLU A 317 -16.85 -1.44 18.12
CA GLU A 317 -15.40 -1.70 18.08
C GLU A 317 -14.73 -0.91 16.98
N LEU A 318 -15.35 -0.84 15.79
CA LEU A 318 -14.90 0.01 14.69
C LEU A 318 -14.75 1.47 15.14
N LYS A 319 -15.77 2.02 15.82
CA LYS A 319 -15.76 3.40 16.32
C LYS A 319 -14.59 3.63 17.27
N ARG A 320 -14.41 2.77 18.27
CA ARG A 320 -13.30 2.88 19.23
C ARG A 320 -11.94 2.84 18.55
N ARG A 321 -11.78 2.01 17.51
CA ARG A 321 -10.53 1.89 16.75
C ARG A 321 -10.25 3.16 15.95
N ILE A 322 -11.26 3.70 15.26
CA ILE A 322 -11.15 4.93 14.48
C ILE A 322 -10.82 6.12 15.41
N GLU A 323 -11.55 6.29 16.51
CA GLU A 323 -11.30 7.37 17.46
C GLU A 323 -9.93 7.28 18.12
N GLY A 324 -9.45 6.04 18.38
CA GLY A 324 -8.12 5.79 18.93
C GLY A 324 -6.98 6.16 17.95
N ASP A 325 -7.16 5.93 16.65
CA ASP A 325 -6.17 6.30 15.62
C ASP A 325 -6.26 7.78 15.24
N ALA A 326 -7.47 8.32 15.07
CA ALA A 326 -7.69 9.72 14.70
C ALA A 326 -7.24 10.71 15.77
N GLY A 327 -7.37 10.36 17.05
CA GLY A 327 -7.08 11.28 18.16
C GLY A 327 -7.89 12.56 18.03
N ASN A 328 -7.20 13.69 17.85
CA ASN A 328 -7.82 15.01 17.68
C ASN A 328 -8.06 15.43 16.23
N LEU A 329 -7.80 14.56 15.26
CA LEU A 329 -8.05 14.88 13.86
C LEU A 329 -9.54 14.85 13.54
N ASN A 330 -9.95 15.75 12.64
CA ASN A 330 -11.23 15.59 11.97
C ASN A 330 -11.24 14.29 11.17
N TYR A 331 -12.29 13.50 11.31
CA TYR A 331 -12.42 12.27 10.52
C TYR A 331 -13.80 12.12 9.91
N LYS A 332 -13.85 11.32 8.85
CA LYS A 332 -15.06 10.89 8.18
C LYS A 332 -14.99 9.38 7.93
N VAL A 333 -16.10 8.69 8.01
CA VAL A 333 -16.20 7.28 7.63
C VAL A 333 -16.74 7.21 6.20
N GLU A 334 -16.05 6.42 5.36
CA GLU A 334 -16.44 6.13 3.99
C GLU A 334 -16.91 4.67 3.95
N LEU A 335 -18.22 4.48 3.92
CA LEU A 335 -18.84 3.16 3.80
C LEU A 335 -18.94 2.77 2.34
N THR A 336 -18.30 1.67 1.97
CA THR A 336 -18.29 1.10 0.62
C THR A 336 -19.15 -0.16 0.57
N HIS A 337 -19.43 -0.70 -0.62
CA HIS A 337 -20.17 -1.95 -0.81
C HIS A 337 -21.56 -1.93 -0.14
N CYS A 338 -22.23 -0.78 -0.23
CA CYS A 338 -23.55 -0.59 0.39
C CYS A 338 -24.65 -1.36 -0.33
N ASP A 339 -24.47 -1.68 -1.60
CA ASP A 339 -25.32 -2.53 -2.43
C ASP A 339 -25.28 -4.01 -1.99
N GLU A 340 -24.20 -4.47 -1.38
CA GLU A 340 -24.06 -5.84 -0.90
C GLU A 340 -24.71 -6.07 0.47
N MET A 341 -24.69 -5.07 1.33
CA MET A 341 -25.31 -5.09 2.66
C MET A 341 -25.61 -3.67 3.13
N ASP A 342 -26.89 -3.30 3.17
CA ASP A 342 -27.26 -1.97 3.65
C ASP A 342 -27.26 -1.88 5.18
N ARG A 343 -26.27 -1.17 5.72
CA ARG A 343 -26.18 -0.75 7.13
C ARG A 343 -26.07 0.76 7.27
N THR A 344 -26.46 1.50 6.23
CA THR A 344 -26.29 2.94 6.13
C THR A 344 -26.87 3.70 7.33
N ASP A 345 -28.07 3.35 7.78
CA ASP A 345 -28.71 4.01 8.92
C ASP A 345 -27.99 3.76 10.24
N GLU A 346 -27.50 2.54 10.45
CA GLU A 346 -26.69 2.20 11.64
C GLU A 346 -25.38 2.99 11.66
N PHE A 347 -24.71 3.11 10.51
CA PHE A 347 -23.49 3.90 10.39
C PHE A 347 -23.75 5.41 10.58
N LYS A 348 -24.80 5.96 9.97
CA LYS A 348 -25.20 7.37 10.18
C LYS A 348 -25.53 7.66 11.65
N LYS A 349 -26.23 6.75 12.33
CA LYS A 349 -26.53 6.89 13.76
C LYS A 349 -25.27 6.89 14.61
N THR A 350 -24.23 6.15 14.23
CA THR A 350 -22.99 5.97 15.00
C THR A 350 -21.97 7.06 14.73
N PHE A 351 -21.81 7.48 13.47
CA PHE A 351 -20.74 8.36 13.00
C PHE A 351 -21.24 9.72 12.48
N GLY A 352 -22.54 9.92 12.34
CA GLY A 352 -23.12 11.13 11.79
C GLY A 352 -23.01 11.19 10.26
N ASN A 353 -22.27 12.17 9.74
CA ASN A 353 -22.07 12.33 8.30
C ASN A 353 -21.05 11.31 7.77
N ILE A 354 -21.48 10.40 6.90
CA ILE A 354 -20.65 9.38 6.26
C ILE A 354 -20.64 9.57 4.73
N GLY A 355 -19.57 9.08 4.09
CA GLY A 355 -19.58 8.83 2.64
C GLY A 355 -20.23 7.48 2.36
N ILE A 356 -20.93 7.38 1.23
CA ILE A 356 -21.60 6.14 0.78
C ILE A 356 -21.13 5.87 -0.64
N THR A 357 -20.75 4.63 -0.91
CA THR A 357 -20.27 4.18 -2.22
C THR A 357 -20.66 2.71 -2.40
N ASP A 358 -21.19 2.37 -3.57
CA ASP A 358 -21.48 0.99 -3.92
C ASP A 358 -20.21 0.23 -4.33
N SER A 359 -20.34 -1.08 -4.50
CA SER A 359 -19.26 -1.95 -5.01
C SER A 359 -18.77 -1.45 -6.36
N PRO A 360 -17.48 -1.53 -6.66
CA PRO A 360 -17.02 -1.27 -8.02
C PRO A 360 -17.57 -2.34 -8.94
N VAL A 361 -18.22 -1.94 -10.01
CA VAL A 361 -18.69 -2.86 -11.07
C VAL A 361 -17.48 -3.21 -11.93
N VAL A 362 -17.04 -4.47 -11.88
CA VAL A 362 -15.92 -5.02 -12.67
C VAL A 362 -16.45 -5.75 -13.91
#